data_491638265a516c27a94930393553ae68
#
_entry.id   491638265a516c27a94930393553ae68
#
_cell.length_a   1.000
_cell.length_b   1.000
_cell.length_c   1.000
_cell.angle_alpha   90.00
_cell.angle_beta   90.00
_cell.angle_gamma   90.00
#
_symmetry.space_group_name_H-M   'P 1'
#
loop_
_entity.id
_entity.type
_entity.pdbx_description
1 polymer ?
#
loop_
_entity_poly.entity_id
_entity_poly.type
_entity_poly.pdbx_seq_one_letter_code
_entity_poly.pdbx_strand_id
1 'polypeptide(L)'
;MKRRWTPEEAWQWWDARPWIMGINYVPSCTPGLSIWQPDTREDALKVVRPELDLLQELGFNSVRMFIGMNWWVLDGDAHLDFLDEFLDELKKRGIGMMPVIGNDCVNFGRPKDPTIRRPVGPQKFDLGYHSGHANSPFTGEKEEVGWTYWDEEEYRGLCIGYLEAMFRRFGQDPRIDIWDIWNEPGNSNRHGLSIPYLKQSFEIARSFDPIAPLTAGCWRYPPNYGIDMRQQLEEIERVAIDLSDIVSFHQYSNFRDVQATVAMLEREKRPMANTEWLHRIFDNFVQDNLPLYFEKKIASYHWGLVAGNSQHYLPWEDIRGRKELDYTRWQHDIFRHDGKTPYDPEEIALFKSLGARKNEAGGKEVRP
;
A
#
# COMPACT_ATOMS: atom_id res chain seq x y z
N MET A 1 -19.21 -16.74 11.52
CA MET A 1 -18.33 -15.69 10.96
C MET A 1 -17.55 -15.09 12.10
N LYS A 2 -16.20 -15.02 12.02
CA LYS A 2 -15.42 -14.34 13.05
C LYS A 2 -15.66 -12.83 12.99
N ARG A 3 -15.71 -12.19 14.15
CA ARG A 3 -15.97 -10.76 14.26
C ARG A 3 -14.73 -9.93 13.99
N ARG A 4 -14.90 -8.66 13.75
CA ARG A 4 -13.83 -7.64 13.85
C ARG A 4 -13.15 -7.74 15.22
N TRP A 5 -11.83 -7.58 15.28
CA TRP A 5 -11.13 -7.50 16.56
C TRP A 5 -11.66 -6.34 17.40
N THR A 6 -11.68 -6.50 18.71
CA THR A 6 -11.93 -5.36 19.60
C THR A 6 -10.72 -4.39 19.55
N PRO A 7 -10.87 -3.14 20.01
CA PRO A 7 -9.73 -2.24 20.14
C PRO A 7 -8.61 -2.85 21.00
N GLU A 8 -8.96 -3.53 22.09
CA GLU A 8 -8.00 -4.16 23.01
C GLU A 8 -7.22 -5.29 22.32
N GLU A 9 -7.88 -6.15 21.55
CA GLU A 9 -7.23 -7.21 20.76
C GLU A 9 -6.28 -6.61 19.71
N ALA A 10 -6.71 -5.55 19.04
CA ALA A 10 -5.89 -4.85 18.06
C ALA A 10 -4.65 -4.22 18.71
N TRP A 11 -4.79 -3.56 19.86
CA TRP A 11 -3.67 -2.99 20.60
C TRP A 11 -2.75 -4.06 21.19
N GLN A 12 -3.29 -5.16 21.70
CA GLN A 12 -2.48 -6.28 22.21
C GLN A 12 -1.58 -6.84 21.09
N TRP A 13 -2.13 -7.03 19.90
CA TRP A 13 -1.35 -7.48 18.75
C TRP A 13 -0.28 -6.46 18.36
N TRP A 14 -0.65 -5.17 18.34
CA TRP A 14 0.21 -4.06 17.91
C TRP A 14 1.37 -3.82 18.86
N ASP A 15 1.10 -3.83 20.17
CA ASP A 15 2.10 -3.53 21.17
C ASP A 15 3.09 -4.67 21.38
N ALA A 16 2.71 -5.89 21.04
CA ALA A 16 3.61 -7.05 21.06
C ALA A 16 4.70 -7.01 19.96
N ARG A 17 4.67 -6.01 19.07
CA ARG A 17 5.57 -5.89 17.91
C ARG A 17 6.37 -4.59 17.92
N PRO A 18 7.58 -4.59 17.31
CA PRO A 18 8.28 -3.34 17.02
C PRO A 18 7.41 -2.41 16.18
N TRP A 19 7.71 -1.12 16.21
CA TRP A 19 7.13 -0.19 15.25
C TRP A 19 7.40 -0.63 13.82
N ILE A 20 6.36 -0.61 13.00
CA ILE A 20 6.45 -0.95 11.59
C ILE A 20 6.90 0.29 10.83
N MET A 21 8.14 0.25 10.36
CA MET A 21 8.70 1.18 9.39
C MET A 21 8.78 0.46 8.05
N GLY A 22 7.78 0.66 7.24
CA GLY A 22 7.56 -0.02 5.96
C GLY A 22 7.68 0.90 4.76
N ILE A 23 7.55 0.29 3.59
CA ILE A 23 7.61 0.96 2.30
C ILE A 23 6.65 0.31 1.32
N ASN A 24 6.01 1.11 0.45
CA ASN A 24 5.38 0.60 -0.75
C ASN A 24 6.48 0.22 -1.74
N TYR A 25 6.71 -1.07 -1.89
CA TYR A 25 7.85 -1.58 -2.61
C TYR A 25 7.49 -2.03 -4.03
N VAL A 26 8.13 -1.40 -4.99
CA VAL A 26 8.19 -1.84 -6.39
C VAL A 26 9.66 -1.88 -6.77
N PRO A 27 10.19 -3.05 -7.21
CA PRO A 27 11.59 -3.16 -7.60
C PRO A 27 11.97 -2.15 -8.71
N SER A 28 13.15 -1.56 -8.61
CA SER A 28 13.59 -0.55 -9.58
C SER A 28 13.68 -1.06 -11.03
N CYS A 29 13.85 -2.37 -11.20
CA CYS A 29 13.94 -3.02 -12.51
C CYS A 29 12.60 -3.27 -13.19
N THR A 30 11.47 -3.13 -12.47
CA THR A 30 10.13 -3.46 -13.00
C THR A 30 9.25 -2.22 -13.11
N PRO A 31 8.50 -2.04 -14.20
CA PRO A 31 7.40 -1.11 -14.22
C PRO A 31 6.20 -1.72 -13.47
N GLY A 32 5.62 -0.94 -12.52
CA GLY A 32 4.44 -1.36 -11.78
C GLY A 32 4.54 -2.77 -11.18
N LEU A 33 3.52 -3.59 -11.40
CA LEU A 33 3.38 -4.93 -10.80
C LEU A 33 4.05 -6.06 -11.59
N SER A 34 4.88 -5.77 -12.57
CA SER A 34 5.47 -6.79 -13.45
C SER A 34 6.44 -7.75 -12.75
N ILE A 35 6.78 -7.51 -11.48
CA ILE A 35 7.53 -8.47 -10.64
C ILE A 35 6.86 -9.85 -10.58
N TRP A 36 5.53 -9.89 -10.65
CA TRP A 36 4.76 -11.14 -10.58
C TRP A 36 4.75 -11.94 -11.89
N GLN A 37 5.30 -11.39 -12.97
CA GLN A 37 5.36 -12.05 -14.27
C GLN A 37 6.37 -13.20 -14.25
N PRO A 38 6.00 -14.44 -14.59
CA PRO A 38 6.88 -15.61 -14.50
C PRO A 38 8.20 -15.46 -15.25
N ASP A 39 8.16 -14.94 -16.47
CA ASP A 39 9.32 -14.86 -17.37
C ASP A 39 10.39 -13.87 -16.91
N THR A 40 10.09 -12.99 -15.96
CA THR A 40 11.01 -11.96 -15.46
C THR A 40 11.47 -12.19 -14.01
N ARG A 41 10.91 -13.15 -13.30
CA ARG A 41 11.13 -13.39 -11.86
C ARG A 41 12.60 -13.54 -11.49
N GLU A 42 13.33 -14.42 -12.17
CA GLU A 42 14.74 -14.69 -11.83
C GLU A 42 15.62 -13.45 -12.04
N ASP A 43 15.40 -12.71 -13.14
CA ASP A 43 16.16 -11.50 -13.40
C ASP A 43 15.77 -10.37 -12.43
N ALA A 44 14.50 -10.27 -12.07
CA ALA A 44 14.03 -9.33 -11.07
C ALA A 44 14.65 -9.62 -9.69
N LEU A 45 14.72 -10.89 -9.26
CA LEU A 45 15.32 -11.27 -7.98
C LEU A 45 16.81 -10.86 -7.85
N LYS A 46 17.54 -10.74 -8.95
CA LYS A 46 18.93 -10.23 -8.93
C LYS A 46 19.01 -8.76 -8.50
N VAL A 47 17.97 -7.98 -8.77
CA VAL A 47 17.85 -6.58 -8.34
C VAL A 47 17.14 -6.48 -7.00
N VAL A 48 16.10 -7.26 -6.79
CA VAL A 48 15.32 -7.29 -5.54
C VAL A 48 16.19 -7.58 -4.33
N ARG A 49 17.05 -8.61 -4.38
CA ARG A 49 17.87 -9.01 -3.23
C ARG A 49 18.76 -7.88 -2.70
N PRO A 50 19.55 -7.17 -3.53
CA PRO A 50 20.29 -5.99 -3.06
C PRO A 50 19.41 -4.86 -2.52
N GLU A 51 18.23 -4.63 -3.11
CA GLU A 51 17.29 -3.62 -2.62
C GLU A 51 16.70 -4.00 -1.26
N LEU A 52 16.39 -5.28 -1.04
CA LEU A 52 15.97 -5.77 0.28
C LEU A 52 17.10 -5.69 1.32
N ASP A 53 18.36 -5.93 0.93
CA ASP A 53 19.53 -5.72 1.79
C ASP A 53 19.64 -4.24 2.19
N LEU A 54 19.39 -3.32 1.25
CA LEU A 54 19.35 -1.89 1.51
C LEU A 54 18.22 -1.51 2.48
N LEU A 55 17.01 -2.06 2.31
CA LEU A 55 15.91 -1.86 3.26
C LEU A 55 16.28 -2.32 4.68
N GLN A 56 16.89 -3.49 4.80
CA GLN A 56 17.37 -4.01 6.09
C GLN A 56 18.40 -3.06 6.71
N GLU A 57 19.38 -2.58 5.94
CA GLU A 57 20.40 -1.63 6.41
C GLU A 57 19.79 -0.32 6.92
N LEU A 58 18.71 0.15 6.29
CA LEU A 58 17.98 1.35 6.70
C LEU A 58 17.09 1.13 7.93
N GLY A 59 16.88 -0.13 8.34
CA GLY A 59 16.05 -0.50 9.48
C GLY A 59 14.57 -0.75 9.15
N PHE A 60 14.20 -0.80 7.87
CA PHE A 60 12.85 -1.19 7.45
C PHE A 60 12.56 -2.64 7.86
N ASN A 61 11.32 -2.89 8.25
CA ASN A 61 10.89 -4.21 8.69
C ASN A 61 9.58 -4.69 8.07
N SER A 62 9.04 -3.97 7.09
CA SER A 62 7.87 -4.38 6.33
C SER A 62 7.87 -3.79 4.92
N VAL A 63 7.30 -4.52 3.97
CA VAL A 63 6.98 -4.01 2.62
C VAL A 63 5.48 -4.13 2.36
N ARG A 64 4.88 -3.11 1.76
CA ARG A 64 3.52 -3.17 1.24
C ARG A 64 3.60 -3.39 -0.26
N MET A 65 2.92 -4.43 -0.76
CA MET A 65 2.97 -4.80 -2.16
C MET A 65 1.60 -5.21 -2.69
N PHE A 66 1.29 -4.77 -3.89
CA PHE A 66 0.08 -5.19 -4.60
C PHE A 66 0.26 -6.58 -5.19
N ILE A 67 -0.64 -7.51 -4.85
CA ILE A 67 -0.64 -8.88 -5.34
C ILE A 67 -1.76 -9.02 -6.36
N GLY A 68 -1.39 -9.16 -7.62
CA GLY A 68 -2.37 -9.16 -8.72
C GLY A 68 -3.13 -10.48 -8.86
N MET A 69 -4.46 -10.45 -8.78
CA MET A 69 -5.34 -11.60 -9.07
C MET A 69 -5.06 -12.20 -10.46
N ASN A 70 -4.74 -11.38 -11.44
CA ASN A 70 -4.49 -11.81 -12.82
C ASN A 70 -3.42 -12.90 -12.91
N TRP A 71 -2.36 -12.78 -12.12
CA TRP A 71 -1.28 -13.78 -12.12
C TRP A 71 -1.70 -15.10 -11.49
N TRP A 72 -2.52 -15.05 -10.45
CA TRP A 72 -3.10 -16.26 -9.88
C TRP A 72 -4.06 -16.94 -10.85
N VAL A 73 -4.90 -16.20 -11.56
CA VAL A 73 -5.79 -16.78 -12.58
C VAL A 73 -5.02 -17.44 -13.71
N LEU A 74 -3.88 -16.87 -14.10
CA LEU A 74 -3.04 -17.38 -15.19
C LEU A 74 -2.13 -18.54 -14.79
N ASP A 75 -1.63 -18.52 -13.55
CA ASP A 75 -0.55 -19.41 -13.09
C ASP A 75 -0.96 -20.31 -11.90
N GLY A 76 -2.13 -20.08 -11.29
CA GLY A 76 -2.60 -20.89 -10.17
C GLY A 76 -1.63 -20.92 -8.99
N ASP A 77 -1.34 -22.14 -8.53
CA ASP A 77 -0.45 -22.38 -7.40
C ASP A 77 0.99 -21.91 -7.66
N ALA A 78 1.47 -21.90 -8.90
CA ALA A 78 2.82 -21.41 -9.21
C ALA A 78 3.00 -19.91 -8.89
N HIS A 79 1.92 -19.11 -8.95
CA HIS A 79 1.95 -17.73 -8.46
C HIS A 79 2.06 -17.66 -6.93
N LEU A 80 1.32 -18.51 -6.21
CA LEU A 80 1.38 -18.58 -4.75
C LEU A 80 2.73 -19.12 -4.27
N ASP A 81 3.32 -20.08 -4.97
CA ASP A 81 4.65 -20.60 -4.67
C ASP A 81 5.73 -19.54 -4.84
N PHE A 82 5.63 -18.69 -5.87
CA PHE A 82 6.53 -17.54 -6.00
C PHE A 82 6.34 -16.50 -4.91
N LEU A 83 5.11 -16.22 -4.50
CA LEU A 83 4.86 -15.35 -3.36
C LEU A 83 5.46 -15.92 -2.07
N ASP A 84 5.38 -17.22 -1.86
CA ASP A 84 5.98 -17.92 -0.74
C ASP A 84 7.52 -17.78 -0.73
N GLU A 85 8.16 -17.99 -1.90
CA GLU A 85 9.60 -17.75 -2.09
C GLU A 85 9.98 -16.28 -1.80
N PHE A 86 9.18 -15.34 -2.26
CA PHE A 86 9.41 -13.92 -2.01
C PHE A 86 9.29 -13.58 -0.52
N LEU A 87 8.31 -14.14 0.18
CA LEU A 87 8.18 -14.02 1.64
C LEU A 87 9.40 -14.58 2.38
N ASP A 88 10.00 -15.64 1.87
CA ASP A 88 11.24 -16.18 2.43
C ASP A 88 12.44 -15.25 2.21
N GLU A 89 12.53 -14.58 1.05
CA GLU A 89 13.57 -13.55 0.83
C GLU A 89 13.42 -12.35 1.78
N LEU A 90 12.19 -11.93 2.07
CA LEU A 90 11.89 -10.91 3.07
C LEU A 90 12.27 -11.37 4.50
N LYS A 91 11.84 -12.58 4.88
CA LYS A 91 12.08 -13.15 6.21
C LYS A 91 13.57 -13.28 6.52
N LYS A 92 14.42 -13.65 5.56
CA LYS A 92 15.88 -13.72 5.72
C LYS A 92 16.47 -12.39 6.21
N ARG A 93 15.79 -11.27 5.98
CA ARG A 93 16.19 -9.90 6.33
C ARG A 93 15.40 -9.32 7.50
N GLY A 94 14.54 -10.11 8.13
CA GLY A 94 13.66 -9.64 9.22
C GLY A 94 12.58 -8.67 8.72
N ILE A 95 12.17 -8.77 7.47
CA ILE A 95 11.15 -7.95 6.83
C ILE A 95 9.88 -8.79 6.67
N GLY A 96 8.73 -8.26 7.05
CA GLY A 96 7.42 -8.85 6.77
C GLY A 96 6.76 -8.22 5.55
N MET A 97 5.52 -8.64 5.27
CA MET A 97 4.75 -8.12 4.14
C MET A 97 3.37 -7.66 4.57
N MET A 98 2.92 -6.57 3.94
CA MET A 98 1.52 -6.13 3.89
C MET A 98 1.02 -6.31 2.45
N PRO A 99 0.41 -7.47 2.11
CA PRO A 99 -0.14 -7.68 0.77
C PRO A 99 -1.41 -6.87 0.58
N VAL A 100 -1.52 -6.20 -0.56
CA VAL A 100 -2.72 -5.50 -1.03
C VAL A 100 -3.48 -6.42 -1.96
N ILE A 101 -4.73 -6.76 -1.61
CA ILE A 101 -5.51 -7.78 -2.31
C ILE A 101 -6.50 -7.17 -3.30
N GLY A 102 -7.29 -6.19 -2.88
CA GLY A 102 -8.25 -5.46 -3.70
C GLY A 102 -7.78 -4.04 -4.00
N ASN A 103 -8.34 -3.40 -5.01
CA ASN A 103 -7.92 -2.06 -5.41
C ASN A 103 -9.02 -1.33 -6.18
N ASP A 104 -9.29 -0.08 -5.80
CA ASP A 104 -10.17 0.83 -6.55
C ASP A 104 -9.40 1.95 -7.27
N CYS A 105 -8.09 2.08 -7.06
CA CYS A 105 -7.23 2.92 -7.89
C CYS A 105 -6.93 2.17 -9.21
N VAL A 106 -7.87 2.23 -10.15
CA VAL A 106 -7.91 1.41 -11.37
C VAL A 106 -8.15 2.26 -12.61
N ASN A 107 -8.04 1.64 -13.78
CA ASN A 107 -8.35 2.29 -15.06
C ASN A 107 -9.78 2.82 -15.09
N PHE A 108 -9.97 4.02 -15.61
CA PHE A 108 -11.28 4.56 -15.92
C PHE A 108 -11.92 3.81 -17.10
N GLY A 109 -13.20 3.54 -16.98
CA GLY A 109 -13.98 2.86 -18.00
C GLY A 109 -13.71 1.34 -18.08
N ARG A 110 -14.69 0.63 -18.62
CA ARG A 110 -14.59 -0.81 -18.88
C ARG A 110 -13.67 -1.07 -20.08
N PRO A 111 -12.66 -1.94 -19.96
CA PRO A 111 -11.84 -2.32 -21.11
C PRO A 111 -12.70 -2.99 -22.20
N LYS A 112 -12.37 -2.77 -23.47
CA LYS A 112 -13.08 -3.38 -24.60
C LYS A 112 -13.00 -4.90 -24.54
N ASP A 113 -11.91 -5.44 -24.06
CA ASP A 113 -11.69 -6.86 -23.85
C ASP A 113 -11.14 -7.07 -22.43
N PRO A 114 -11.99 -7.48 -21.48
CA PRO A 114 -11.60 -7.69 -20.10
C PRO A 114 -10.94 -9.04 -19.85
N THR A 115 -10.76 -9.86 -20.89
CA THR A 115 -10.17 -11.20 -20.75
C THR A 115 -8.79 -11.13 -20.12
N ILE A 116 -8.57 -11.88 -19.04
CA ILE A 116 -7.27 -11.99 -18.38
C ILE A 116 -6.32 -12.77 -19.30
N ARG A 117 -5.22 -12.12 -19.68
CA ARG A 117 -4.23 -12.69 -20.61
C ARG A 117 -2.81 -12.42 -20.11
N ARG A 118 -1.88 -13.30 -20.47
CA ARG A 118 -0.47 -12.99 -20.33
C ARG A 118 -0.10 -11.82 -21.22
N PRO A 119 0.71 -10.87 -20.73
CA PRO A 119 1.33 -9.89 -21.59
C PRO A 119 2.17 -10.60 -22.65
N VAL A 120 2.11 -10.12 -23.88
CA VAL A 120 2.91 -10.66 -24.98
C VAL A 120 4.19 -9.84 -25.11
N GLY A 121 5.34 -10.48 -24.90
CA GLY A 121 6.65 -9.86 -25.00
C GLY A 121 7.02 -8.98 -23.79
N PRO A 122 8.18 -8.29 -23.86
CA PRO A 122 8.61 -7.42 -22.78
C PRO A 122 7.60 -6.28 -22.59
N GLN A 123 7.31 -5.96 -21.31
CA GLN A 123 6.45 -4.83 -20.97
C GLN A 123 7.03 -3.54 -21.53
N LYS A 124 6.18 -2.79 -22.23
CA LYS A 124 6.59 -1.52 -22.80
C LYS A 124 6.70 -0.49 -21.67
N PHE A 125 7.86 0.12 -21.59
CA PHE A 125 8.17 1.13 -20.61
C PHE A 125 7.74 2.51 -21.12
N ASP A 126 7.00 3.27 -20.31
CA ASP A 126 6.60 4.64 -20.64
C ASP A 126 7.54 5.63 -19.95
N LEU A 127 8.44 6.21 -20.76
CA LEU A 127 9.40 7.21 -20.29
C LEU A 127 8.68 8.50 -19.90
N GLY A 128 8.93 8.94 -18.68
CA GLY A 128 8.37 10.19 -18.17
C GLY A 128 6.99 10.04 -17.52
N TYR A 129 6.49 8.82 -17.36
CA TYR A 129 5.24 8.54 -16.67
C TYR A 129 5.49 8.00 -15.25
N HIS A 130 4.78 8.54 -14.26
CA HIS A 130 4.77 7.97 -12.90
C HIS A 130 4.22 6.53 -12.97
N SER A 131 4.83 5.60 -12.27
CA SER A 131 4.65 4.15 -12.37
C SER A 131 5.32 3.45 -13.55
N GLY A 132 5.81 4.18 -14.55
CA GLY A 132 6.61 3.63 -15.65
C GLY A 132 5.88 2.60 -16.51
N HIS A 133 4.55 2.56 -16.51
CA HIS A 133 3.75 1.56 -17.19
C HIS A 133 3.04 2.14 -18.40
N ALA A 134 3.20 1.53 -19.58
CA ALA A 134 2.57 1.99 -20.83
C ALA A 134 1.03 1.99 -20.76
N ASN A 135 0.46 1.15 -19.91
CA ASN A 135 -0.97 1.11 -19.63
C ASN A 135 -1.22 1.74 -18.26
N SER A 136 -1.16 3.07 -18.24
CA SER A 136 -1.49 3.82 -17.04
C SER A 136 -2.88 3.45 -16.50
N PRO A 137 -3.08 3.39 -15.19
CA PRO A 137 -4.40 3.28 -14.61
C PRO A 137 -5.31 4.47 -14.94
N PHE A 138 -4.77 5.54 -15.54
CA PHE A 138 -5.52 6.75 -15.92
C PHE A 138 -5.67 6.91 -17.43
N THR A 139 -5.78 5.82 -18.19
CA THR A 139 -5.90 5.84 -19.67
C THR A 139 -7.31 6.06 -20.19
N GLY A 140 -8.34 5.94 -19.35
CA GLY A 140 -9.73 6.27 -19.73
C GLY A 140 -10.05 7.75 -19.59
N GLU A 141 -11.26 8.13 -19.95
CA GLU A 141 -11.78 9.47 -19.69
C GLU A 141 -11.95 9.64 -18.17
N LYS A 142 -11.48 10.75 -17.62
CA LYS A 142 -11.49 10.99 -16.16
C LYS A 142 -12.89 11.02 -15.54
N GLU A 143 -13.91 11.22 -16.34
CA GLU A 143 -15.32 11.24 -15.96
C GLU A 143 -15.94 9.84 -15.90
N GLU A 144 -15.28 8.84 -16.49
CA GLU A 144 -15.75 7.46 -16.42
C GLU A 144 -15.52 6.86 -15.02
N VAL A 145 -16.33 5.87 -14.69
CA VAL A 145 -16.16 5.10 -13.45
C VAL A 145 -15.06 4.05 -13.66
N GLY A 146 -14.17 3.91 -12.71
CA GLY A 146 -13.15 2.87 -12.71
C GLY A 146 -13.76 1.48 -12.75
N TRP A 147 -13.15 0.58 -13.49
CA TRP A 147 -13.64 -0.78 -13.69
C TRP A 147 -12.77 -1.80 -12.92
N THR A 148 -13.45 -2.78 -12.32
CA THR A 148 -12.80 -3.95 -11.71
C THR A 148 -13.46 -5.24 -12.15
N TYR A 149 -12.78 -6.36 -12.02
CA TYR A 149 -13.36 -7.69 -12.30
C TYR A 149 -14.56 -8.03 -11.41
N TRP A 150 -14.70 -7.41 -10.26
CA TRP A 150 -15.86 -7.55 -9.39
C TRP A 150 -17.17 -7.05 -10.01
N ASP A 151 -17.09 -6.13 -10.97
CA ASP A 151 -18.26 -5.53 -11.63
C ASP A 151 -18.95 -6.52 -12.59
N GLU A 152 -18.22 -7.53 -13.04
CA GLU A 152 -18.71 -8.54 -13.97
C GLU A 152 -19.09 -9.83 -13.25
N GLU A 153 -20.32 -10.28 -13.40
CA GLU A 153 -20.83 -11.50 -12.77
C GLU A 153 -19.96 -12.73 -13.11
N GLU A 154 -19.51 -12.82 -14.37
CA GLU A 154 -18.67 -13.91 -14.86
C GLU A 154 -17.31 -14.02 -14.18
N TYR A 155 -16.74 -12.89 -13.67
CA TYR A 155 -15.43 -12.86 -13.02
C TYR A 155 -15.50 -12.92 -11.48
N ARG A 156 -16.68 -12.69 -10.87
CA ARG A 156 -16.80 -12.69 -9.40
C ARG A 156 -16.34 -13.98 -8.75
N GLY A 157 -16.62 -15.13 -9.41
CA GLY A 157 -16.12 -16.43 -8.94
C GLY A 157 -14.60 -16.50 -8.89
N LEU A 158 -13.90 -15.88 -9.83
CA LEU A 158 -12.43 -15.79 -9.82
C LEU A 158 -11.92 -14.87 -8.72
N CYS A 159 -12.59 -13.71 -8.51
CA CYS A 159 -12.23 -12.81 -7.43
C CYS A 159 -12.36 -13.47 -6.05
N ILE A 160 -13.46 -14.19 -5.83
CA ILE A 160 -13.69 -14.95 -4.60
C ILE A 160 -12.65 -16.07 -4.46
N GLY A 161 -12.44 -16.87 -5.50
CA GLY A 161 -11.46 -17.96 -5.51
C GLY A 161 -10.04 -17.49 -5.21
N TYR A 162 -9.65 -16.33 -5.74
CA TYR A 162 -8.35 -15.70 -5.44
C TYR A 162 -8.22 -15.33 -3.95
N LEU A 163 -9.22 -14.67 -3.37
CA LEU A 163 -9.22 -14.36 -1.94
C LEU A 163 -9.12 -15.63 -1.09
N GLU A 164 -9.92 -16.64 -1.40
CA GLU A 164 -9.88 -17.92 -0.68
C GLU A 164 -8.51 -18.61 -0.81
N ALA A 165 -7.89 -18.59 -1.99
CA ALA A 165 -6.57 -19.17 -2.21
C ALA A 165 -5.49 -18.45 -1.38
N MET A 166 -5.51 -17.10 -1.37
CA MET A 166 -4.58 -16.29 -0.59
C MET A 166 -4.71 -16.57 0.91
N PHE A 167 -5.92 -16.52 1.46
CA PHE A 167 -6.13 -16.73 2.90
C PHE A 167 -5.95 -18.18 3.33
N ARG A 168 -6.25 -19.15 2.47
CA ARG A 168 -5.99 -20.57 2.73
C ARG A 168 -4.49 -20.84 2.83
N ARG A 169 -3.68 -20.23 1.96
CA ARG A 169 -2.24 -20.44 1.93
C ARG A 169 -1.53 -19.61 3.01
N PHE A 170 -1.88 -18.33 3.15
CA PHE A 170 -1.10 -17.37 3.93
C PHE A 170 -1.85 -16.75 5.12
N GLY A 171 -3.10 -17.10 5.38
CA GLY A 171 -3.86 -16.51 6.48
C GLY A 171 -3.24 -16.75 7.87
N GLN A 172 -2.52 -17.86 8.03
CA GLN A 172 -1.79 -18.23 9.26
C GLN A 172 -0.27 -18.01 9.15
N ASP A 173 0.19 -17.28 8.14
CA ASP A 173 1.62 -17.07 7.91
C ASP A 173 2.14 -15.89 8.75
N PRO A 174 3.13 -16.12 9.64
CA PRO A 174 3.69 -15.07 10.48
C PRO A 174 4.57 -14.06 9.73
N ARG A 175 4.86 -14.28 8.44
CA ARG A 175 5.57 -13.34 7.57
C ARG A 175 4.65 -12.23 7.07
N ILE A 176 3.33 -12.37 7.21
CA ILE A 176 2.35 -11.33 6.91
C ILE A 176 2.16 -10.46 8.14
N ASP A 177 2.42 -9.16 8.00
CA ASP A 177 2.27 -8.18 9.08
C ASP A 177 0.84 -7.65 9.19
N ILE A 178 0.23 -7.29 8.07
CA ILE A 178 -1.11 -6.72 7.99
C ILE A 178 -1.70 -7.16 6.65
N TRP A 179 -2.99 -7.43 6.59
CA TRP A 179 -3.70 -7.65 5.33
C TRP A 179 -4.38 -6.37 4.88
N ASP A 180 -3.97 -5.79 3.76
CA ASP A 180 -4.68 -4.69 3.10
C ASP A 180 -5.72 -5.29 2.14
N ILE A 181 -6.93 -5.37 2.63
CA ILE A 181 -8.04 -6.03 1.92
C ILE A 181 -8.44 -5.25 0.69
N TRP A 182 -8.34 -3.90 0.77
CA TRP A 182 -8.74 -3.05 -0.33
C TRP A 182 -7.99 -1.71 -0.29
N ASN A 183 -7.20 -1.46 -1.33
CA ASN A 183 -6.57 -0.18 -1.55
C ASN A 183 -7.59 0.85 -2.01
N GLU A 184 -7.62 2.00 -1.34
CA GLU A 184 -8.37 3.19 -1.71
C GLU A 184 -9.83 2.92 -2.11
N PRO A 185 -10.65 2.36 -1.21
CA PRO A 185 -12.06 2.08 -1.52
C PRO A 185 -12.77 3.32 -2.04
N GLY A 186 -13.48 3.18 -3.17
CA GLY A 186 -14.22 4.27 -3.81
C GLY A 186 -13.41 5.18 -4.72
N ASN A 187 -12.10 4.93 -4.91
CA ASN A 187 -11.29 5.68 -5.87
C ASN A 187 -11.76 5.46 -7.32
N SER A 188 -11.16 6.17 -8.26
CA SER A 188 -11.50 6.14 -9.70
C SER A 188 -13.00 6.33 -9.96
N ASN A 189 -13.62 7.28 -9.25
CA ASN A 189 -15.06 7.60 -9.33
C ASN A 189 -16.00 6.44 -8.95
N ARG A 190 -15.50 5.41 -8.26
CA ARG A 190 -16.32 4.25 -7.87
C ARG A 190 -17.23 4.53 -6.68
N HIS A 191 -16.82 5.41 -5.76
CA HIS A 191 -17.61 5.81 -4.60
C HIS A 191 -18.22 4.58 -3.87
N GLY A 192 -19.50 4.56 -3.64
CA GLY A 192 -20.21 3.47 -2.95
C GLY A 192 -20.37 2.16 -3.75
N LEU A 193 -19.99 2.11 -5.02
CA LEU A 193 -20.13 0.91 -5.86
C LEU A 193 -19.35 -0.29 -5.32
N SER A 194 -18.20 -0.06 -4.71
CA SER A 194 -17.34 -1.11 -4.16
C SER A 194 -17.76 -1.59 -2.76
N ILE A 195 -18.74 -0.97 -2.10
CA ILE A 195 -19.17 -1.36 -0.76
C ILE A 195 -19.54 -2.85 -0.64
N PRO A 196 -20.35 -3.44 -1.57
CA PRO A 196 -20.66 -4.86 -1.50
C PRO A 196 -19.43 -5.76 -1.60
N TYR A 197 -18.50 -5.41 -2.49
CA TYR A 197 -17.26 -6.18 -2.73
C TYR A 197 -16.30 -6.07 -1.56
N LEU A 198 -16.15 -4.87 -0.99
CA LEU A 198 -15.37 -4.62 0.21
C LEU A 198 -15.89 -5.47 1.38
N LYS A 199 -17.19 -5.45 1.65
CA LYS A 199 -17.82 -6.26 2.71
C LYS A 199 -17.58 -7.75 2.49
N GLN A 200 -17.83 -8.25 1.28
CA GLN A 200 -17.63 -9.65 0.92
C GLN A 200 -16.17 -10.08 1.09
N SER A 201 -15.20 -9.23 0.69
CA SER A 201 -13.78 -9.53 0.83
C SER A 201 -13.36 -9.66 2.29
N PHE A 202 -13.83 -8.78 3.17
CA PHE A 202 -13.62 -8.91 4.63
C PHE A 202 -14.29 -10.16 5.21
N GLU A 203 -15.48 -10.51 4.75
CA GLU A 203 -16.18 -11.73 5.18
C GLU A 203 -15.40 -13.00 4.82
N ILE A 204 -14.92 -13.07 3.58
CA ILE A 204 -14.08 -14.19 3.12
C ILE A 204 -12.79 -14.24 3.95
N ALA A 205 -12.07 -13.14 4.07
CA ALA A 205 -10.83 -13.07 4.82
C ALA A 205 -11.01 -13.57 6.27
N ARG A 206 -12.04 -13.08 6.97
CA ARG A 206 -12.35 -13.47 8.36
C ARG A 206 -12.75 -14.93 8.50
N SER A 207 -13.29 -15.56 7.45
CA SER A 207 -13.68 -16.97 7.50
C SER A 207 -12.48 -17.91 7.67
N PHE A 208 -11.27 -17.45 7.27
CA PHE A 208 -10.00 -18.17 7.42
C PHE A 208 -9.24 -17.87 8.72
N ASP A 209 -9.77 -16.95 9.56
CA ASP A 209 -9.17 -16.60 10.83
C ASP A 209 -7.70 -16.16 10.78
N PRO A 210 -7.34 -15.17 9.96
CA PRO A 210 -5.95 -14.76 9.82
C PRO A 210 -5.35 -14.28 11.14
N ILE A 211 -4.05 -14.56 11.35
CA ILE A 211 -3.33 -14.14 12.56
C ILE A 211 -2.88 -12.68 12.51
N ALA A 212 -2.84 -12.08 11.32
CA ALA A 212 -2.56 -10.66 11.12
C ALA A 212 -3.86 -9.86 11.00
N PRO A 213 -3.87 -8.58 11.43
CA PRO A 213 -5.06 -7.74 11.35
C PRO A 213 -5.44 -7.42 9.91
N LEU A 214 -6.73 -7.21 9.68
CA LEU A 214 -7.30 -6.80 8.41
C LEU A 214 -7.52 -5.28 8.41
N THR A 215 -7.26 -4.64 7.26
CA THR A 215 -7.53 -3.21 7.05
C THR A 215 -7.92 -2.90 5.62
N ALA A 216 -8.45 -1.69 5.39
CA ALA A 216 -8.63 -1.09 4.07
C ALA A 216 -8.34 0.40 4.17
N GLY A 217 -7.49 0.91 3.29
CA GLY A 217 -6.93 2.25 3.39
C GLY A 217 -7.91 3.36 3.03
N CYS A 218 -8.28 4.19 3.99
CA CYS A 218 -8.99 5.44 3.73
C CYS A 218 -8.06 6.46 3.07
N TRP A 219 -8.51 7.16 2.05
CA TRP A 219 -7.62 8.03 1.26
C TRP A 219 -8.18 9.42 0.98
N ARG A 220 -9.48 9.61 1.11
CA ARG A 220 -10.15 10.88 0.83
C ARG A 220 -10.51 11.59 2.12
N TYR A 221 -9.94 12.78 2.34
CA TYR A 221 -10.20 13.59 3.50
C TYR A 221 -10.69 14.97 3.09
N PRO A 222 -11.79 15.46 3.69
CA PRO A 222 -12.28 16.80 3.40
C PRO A 222 -11.27 17.85 3.91
N PRO A 223 -11.12 19.00 3.21
CA PRO A 223 -10.16 20.03 3.57
C PRO A 223 -10.56 20.86 4.79
N ASN A 224 -11.69 20.59 5.42
CA ASN A 224 -12.27 21.45 6.47
C ASN A 224 -12.19 20.77 7.84
N TYR A 225 -11.17 21.13 8.62
CA TYR A 225 -10.78 20.47 9.88
C TYR A 225 -11.51 20.97 11.14
N GLY A 226 -12.50 21.86 11.03
CA GLY A 226 -13.20 22.41 12.21
C GLY A 226 -14.44 21.64 12.66
N ILE A 227 -14.84 20.60 11.94
CA ILE A 227 -16.08 19.82 12.14
C ILE A 227 -15.73 18.37 12.40
N ASP A 228 -16.69 17.54 12.82
CA ASP A 228 -16.50 16.09 12.89
C ASP A 228 -16.20 15.53 11.50
N MET A 229 -14.93 15.37 11.20
CA MET A 229 -14.43 14.97 9.89
C MET A 229 -14.93 13.59 9.49
N ARG A 230 -15.16 12.67 10.45
CA ARG A 230 -15.70 11.35 10.15
C ARG A 230 -17.10 11.40 9.54
N GLN A 231 -17.90 12.39 9.91
CA GLN A 231 -19.23 12.59 9.31
C GLN A 231 -19.17 13.10 7.88
N GLN A 232 -18.02 13.68 7.48
CA GLN A 232 -17.80 14.19 6.14
C GLN A 232 -17.18 13.15 5.20
N LEU A 233 -16.70 12.00 5.72
CA LEU A 233 -16.23 10.90 4.90
C LEU A 233 -17.39 10.32 4.07
N GLU A 234 -17.06 9.83 2.90
CA GLU A 234 -18.01 9.07 2.09
C GLU A 234 -18.41 7.77 2.82
N GLU A 235 -19.55 7.21 2.45
CA GLU A 235 -20.06 5.98 3.08
C GLU A 235 -19.05 4.84 3.01
N ILE A 236 -18.38 4.67 1.86
CA ILE A 236 -17.41 3.60 1.65
C ILE A 236 -16.21 3.69 2.59
N GLU A 237 -15.72 4.90 2.87
CA GLU A 237 -14.60 5.10 3.79
C GLU A 237 -15.02 4.81 5.24
N ARG A 238 -16.24 5.22 5.62
CA ARG A 238 -16.79 4.82 6.93
C ARG A 238 -16.91 3.31 7.06
N VAL A 239 -17.40 2.65 6.01
CA VAL A 239 -17.50 1.18 5.96
C VAL A 239 -16.11 0.54 6.06
N ALA A 240 -15.10 1.08 5.36
CA ALA A 240 -13.74 0.58 5.43
C ALA A 240 -13.17 0.66 6.86
N ILE A 241 -13.34 1.80 7.53
CA ILE A 241 -12.94 1.96 8.94
C ILE A 241 -13.69 0.96 9.84
N ASP A 242 -15.02 0.82 9.66
CA ASP A 242 -15.84 -0.04 10.50
C ASP A 242 -15.55 -1.53 10.33
N LEU A 243 -15.05 -1.95 9.18
CA LEU A 243 -14.62 -3.32 8.93
C LEU A 243 -13.21 -3.63 9.41
N SER A 244 -12.34 -2.64 9.53
CA SER A 244 -10.90 -2.80 9.78
C SER A 244 -10.57 -3.08 11.25
N ASP A 245 -9.64 -3.99 11.50
CA ASP A 245 -9.12 -4.28 12.86
C ASP A 245 -8.20 -3.16 13.35
N ILE A 246 -7.37 -2.62 12.46
CA ILE A 246 -6.56 -1.42 12.61
C ILE A 246 -7.00 -0.40 11.57
N VAL A 247 -6.77 0.89 11.79
CA VAL A 247 -7.17 1.94 10.84
C VAL A 247 -6.00 2.30 9.95
N SER A 248 -6.08 1.98 8.66
CA SER A 248 -5.11 2.48 7.68
C SER A 248 -5.64 3.67 6.91
N PHE A 249 -4.73 4.53 6.48
CA PHE A 249 -5.05 5.74 5.75
C PHE A 249 -3.91 6.13 4.79
N HIS A 250 -4.23 6.94 3.78
CA HIS A 250 -3.27 7.58 2.90
C HIS A 250 -3.30 9.07 3.11
N GLN A 251 -2.14 9.71 3.29
CA GLN A 251 -2.10 11.16 3.45
C GLN A 251 -0.83 11.73 2.85
N TYR A 252 -1.00 12.41 1.73
CA TYR A 252 0.08 13.00 0.94
C TYR A 252 0.22 14.52 1.09
N SER A 253 -0.69 15.15 1.84
CA SER A 253 -0.66 16.59 2.04
C SER A 253 0.41 16.99 3.06
N ASN A 254 0.58 18.29 3.27
CA ASN A 254 1.52 18.86 4.21
C ASN A 254 1.33 18.36 5.65
N PHE A 255 2.30 18.61 6.50
CA PHE A 255 2.33 18.11 7.89
C PHE A 255 1.10 18.49 8.73
N ARG A 256 0.56 19.70 8.56
CA ARG A 256 -0.66 20.13 9.28
C ARG A 256 -1.86 19.23 8.95
N ASP A 257 -2.00 18.85 7.70
CA ASP A 257 -3.08 18.00 7.23
C ASP A 257 -2.89 16.56 7.73
N VAL A 258 -1.65 16.08 7.77
CA VAL A 258 -1.30 14.80 8.41
C VAL A 258 -1.70 14.79 9.88
N GLN A 259 -1.34 15.82 10.64
CA GLN A 259 -1.70 15.93 12.06
C GLN A 259 -3.22 15.94 12.27
N ALA A 260 -3.97 16.65 11.42
CA ALA A 260 -5.43 16.73 11.50
C ALA A 260 -6.07 15.36 11.21
N THR A 261 -5.56 14.64 10.20
CA THR A 261 -6.01 13.28 9.86
C THR A 261 -5.75 12.31 11.01
N VAL A 262 -4.55 12.34 11.58
CA VAL A 262 -4.19 11.51 12.74
C VAL A 262 -5.11 11.80 13.92
N ALA A 263 -5.32 13.07 14.27
CA ALA A 263 -6.20 13.47 15.38
C ALA A 263 -7.67 13.05 15.18
N MET A 264 -8.14 13.02 13.93
CA MET A 264 -9.47 12.50 13.60
C MET A 264 -9.52 10.99 13.85
N LEU A 265 -8.53 10.22 13.33
CA LEU A 265 -8.53 8.76 13.36
C LEU A 265 -8.23 8.21 14.77
N GLU A 266 -7.55 8.95 15.65
CA GLU A 266 -7.38 8.61 17.08
C GLU A 266 -8.70 8.35 17.80
N ARG A 267 -9.79 8.97 17.34
CA ARG A 267 -11.15 8.78 17.88
C ARG A 267 -11.66 7.34 17.71
N GLU A 268 -11.11 6.58 16.76
CA GLU A 268 -11.43 5.17 16.55
C GLU A 268 -10.83 4.27 17.65
N LYS A 269 -9.91 4.80 18.48
CA LYS A 269 -9.23 4.09 19.58
C LYS A 269 -8.53 2.81 19.14
N ARG A 270 -8.03 2.76 17.92
CA ARG A 270 -7.36 1.61 17.30
C ARG A 270 -5.95 1.96 16.86
N PRO A 271 -5.06 0.97 16.74
CA PRO A 271 -3.79 1.18 16.06
C PRO A 271 -3.98 1.78 14.67
N MET A 272 -3.03 2.59 14.23
CA MET A 272 -3.08 3.26 12.94
C MET A 272 -1.89 2.90 12.06
N ALA A 273 -2.11 2.92 10.74
CA ALA A 273 -1.09 2.78 9.72
C ALA A 273 -1.29 3.84 8.64
N ASN A 274 -0.29 4.73 8.41
CA ASN A 274 -0.26 5.51 7.18
C ASN A 274 0.37 4.65 6.09
N THR A 275 -0.45 4.07 5.25
CA THR A 275 -0.05 3.07 4.27
C THR A 275 0.40 3.66 2.94
N GLU A 276 0.20 4.97 2.74
CA GLU A 276 0.79 5.71 1.61
C GLU A 276 1.05 7.16 1.98
N TRP A 277 2.30 7.61 1.83
CA TRP A 277 2.73 8.96 2.07
C TRP A 277 4.08 9.24 1.39
N LEU A 278 4.68 10.39 1.65
CA LEU A 278 5.86 10.98 1.04
C LEU A 278 5.56 11.54 -0.34
N HIS A 279 5.20 12.81 -0.36
CA HIS A 279 4.95 13.55 -1.58
C HIS A 279 5.57 14.94 -1.47
N ARG A 280 6.87 15.02 -1.77
CA ARG A 280 7.65 16.25 -1.54
C ARG A 280 7.16 17.46 -2.32
N ILE A 281 6.47 17.23 -3.46
CA ILE A 281 5.85 18.31 -4.25
C ILE A 281 4.65 18.95 -3.51
N PHE A 282 3.99 18.21 -2.58
CA PHE A 282 2.92 18.68 -1.73
C PHE A 282 3.39 19.05 -0.30
N ASP A 283 4.70 19.27 -0.12
CA ASP A 283 5.30 19.55 1.20
C ASP A 283 5.07 18.44 2.24
N ASN A 284 4.94 17.20 1.78
CA ASN A 284 4.87 16.03 2.65
C ASN A 284 6.27 15.40 2.73
N PHE A 285 7.01 15.73 3.80
CA PHE A 285 8.42 15.39 3.96
C PHE A 285 8.66 14.30 5.01
N VAL A 286 9.78 13.60 4.86
CA VAL A 286 10.24 12.58 5.81
C VAL A 286 10.54 13.22 7.16
N GLN A 287 11.22 14.37 7.17
CA GLN A 287 11.67 15.06 8.38
C GLN A 287 10.51 15.47 9.30
N ASP A 288 9.34 15.77 8.73
CA ASP A 288 8.17 16.18 9.49
C ASP A 288 7.33 14.98 9.96
N ASN A 289 7.08 14.04 9.05
CA ASN A 289 6.08 13.00 9.25
C ASN A 289 6.63 11.75 10.00
N LEU A 290 7.85 11.32 9.67
CA LEU A 290 8.40 10.09 10.23
C LEU A 290 8.56 10.16 11.77
N PRO A 291 9.02 11.29 12.38
CA PRO A 291 9.05 11.43 13.84
C PRO A 291 7.67 11.32 14.49
N LEU A 292 6.63 11.92 13.88
CA LEU A 292 5.23 11.80 14.37
C LEU A 292 4.77 10.34 14.37
N TYR A 293 5.05 9.60 13.29
CA TYR A 293 4.65 8.20 13.20
C TYR A 293 5.39 7.33 14.22
N PHE A 294 6.67 7.59 14.43
CA PHE A 294 7.45 6.93 15.47
C PHE A 294 6.90 7.23 16.88
N GLU A 295 6.67 8.51 17.20
CA GLU A 295 6.18 8.96 18.51
C GLU A 295 4.81 8.32 18.84
N LYS A 296 3.91 8.28 17.89
CA LYS A 296 2.55 7.74 18.06
C LYS A 296 2.46 6.22 17.77
N LYS A 297 3.56 5.58 17.42
CA LYS A 297 3.60 4.19 16.95
C LYS A 297 2.63 3.91 15.81
N ILE A 298 2.47 4.85 14.87
CA ILE A 298 1.70 4.68 13.64
C ILE A 298 2.58 3.93 12.65
N ALA A 299 2.15 2.80 12.11
CA ALA A 299 2.89 2.14 11.03
C ALA A 299 3.04 3.07 9.84
N SER A 300 4.19 3.05 9.20
CA SER A 300 4.58 4.02 8.19
C SER A 300 5.00 3.31 6.92
N TYR A 301 4.28 3.53 5.80
CA TYR A 301 4.64 2.96 4.50
C TYR A 301 4.72 4.09 3.46
N HIS A 302 5.91 4.66 3.26
CA HIS A 302 6.10 5.64 2.19
C HIS A 302 6.24 4.97 0.82
N TRP A 303 6.11 5.74 -0.26
CA TRP A 303 6.39 5.25 -1.60
C TRP A 303 7.85 5.43 -1.99
N GLY A 304 8.39 4.44 -2.74
CA GLY A 304 9.60 4.57 -3.53
C GLY A 304 10.90 4.34 -2.75
N LEU A 305 11.69 3.35 -3.19
CA LEU A 305 13.02 3.06 -2.67
C LEU A 305 14.11 3.61 -3.61
N VAL A 306 14.26 2.99 -4.76
CA VAL A 306 15.27 3.30 -5.76
C VAL A 306 14.59 3.76 -7.04
N ALA A 307 14.97 4.93 -7.52
CA ALA A 307 14.48 5.45 -8.79
C ALA A 307 14.82 4.47 -9.92
N GLY A 308 13.80 4.00 -10.62
CA GLY A 308 13.95 2.97 -11.65
C GLY A 308 12.84 3.03 -12.67
N ASN A 309 12.48 1.87 -13.20
CA ASN A 309 11.46 1.73 -14.24
C ASN A 309 10.06 2.12 -13.78
N SER A 310 9.78 2.05 -12.47
CA SER A 310 8.53 2.55 -11.89
C SER A 310 8.41 4.07 -11.89
N GLN A 311 9.52 4.80 -11.98
CA GLN A 311 9.56 6.26 -12.07
C GLN A 311 8.75 7.00 -11.00
N HIS A 312 8.70 6.48 -9.76
CA HIS A 312 7.95 7.09 -8.66
C HIS A 312 8.51 8.46 -8.23
N TYR A 313 9.73 8.81 -8.66
CA TYR A 313 10.30 10.15 -8.46
C TYR A 313 9.63 11.23 -9.33
N LEU A 314 8.91 10.85 -10.39
CA LEU A 314 8.19 11.78 -11.24
C LEU A 314 6.83 12.18 -10.62
N PRO A 315 6.34 13.39 -10.90
CA PRO A 315 5.02 13.82 -10.44
C PRO A 315 3.91 13.02 -11.13
N TRP A 316 2.80 12.85 -10.42
CA TRP A 316 1.57 12.32 -11.02
C TRP A 316 1.12 13.18 -12.21
N GLU A 317 0.54 12.56 -13.23
CA GLU A 317 0.11 13.26 -14.45
C GLU A 317 -0.93 14.34 -14.19
N ASP A 318 -1.87 14.10 -13.29
CA ASP A 318 -2.98 15.01 -12.99
C ASP A 318 -2.55 16.30 -12.30
N ILE A 319 -1.35 16.34 -11.73
CA ILE A 319 -0.79 17.55 -11.11
C ILE A 319 0.17 18.30 -12.04
N ARG A 320 0.61 17.69 -13.14
CA ARG A 320 1.58 18.32 -14.05
C ARG A 320 1.04 19.60 -14.65
N GLY A 321 1.87 20.63 -14.65
CA GLY A 321 1.52 21.96 -15.18
C GLY A 321 0.83 22.88 -14.17
N ARG A 322 0.56 22.45 -12.96
CA ARG A 322 0.11 23.33 -11.86
C ARG A 322 1.24 24.25 -11.44
N LYS A 323 1.03 25.58 -11.61
CA LYS A 323 2.10 26.60 -11.47
C LYS A 323 2.57 26.83 -10.04
N GLU A 324 1.74 26.46 -9.07
CA GLU A 324 2.03 26.61 -7.65
C GLU A 324 2.94 25.49 -7.08
N LEU A 325 3.25 24.47 -7.87
CA LEU A 325 4.01 23.30 -7.42
C LEU A 325 5.47 23.36 -7.86
N ASP A 326 6.36 22.87 -7.00
CA ASP A 326 7.81 22.81 -7.26
C ASP A 326 8.20 21.43 -7.83
N TYR A 327 8.31 21.34 -9.14
CA TYR A 327 8.70 20.12 -9.84
C TYR A 327 10.23 19.88 -9.90
N THR A 328 11.04 20.68 -9.24
CA THR A 328 12.46 20.40 -9.05
C THR A 328 12.67 19.32 -7.98
N ARG A 329 11.66 19.10 -7.14
CA ARG A 329 11.64 18.05 -6.13
C ARG A 329 11.20 16.72 -6.74
N TRP A 330 11.83 15.65 -6.29
CA TRP A 330 11.32 14.30 -6.55
C TRP A 330 10.06 14.03 -5.74
N GLN A 331 9.07 13.40 -6.36
CA GLN A 331 7.83 13.12 -5.66
C GLN A 331 8.05 12.11 -4.52
N HIS A 332 8.55 10.92 -4.86
CA HIS A 332 8.80 9.81 -3.92
C HIS A 332 10.28 9.43 -3.90
N ASP A 333 10.64 8.22 -4.21
CA ASP A 333 11.95 7.58 -4.21
C ASP A 333 13.03 8.23 -3.32
N ILE A 334 13.73 7.42 -2.53
CA ILE A 334 14.73 7.92 -1.56
C ILE A 334 16.17 7.69 -2.02
N PHE A 335 16.39 6.88 -3.05
CA PHE A 335 17.70 6.70 -3.70
C PHE A 335 17.65 7.00 -5.19
N ARG A 336 18.78 7.49 -5.71
CA ARG A 336 19.01 7.68 -7.14
C ARG A 336 19.08 6.33 -7.87
N HIS A 337 19.09 6.36 -9.21
CA HIS A 337 19.11 5.18 -10.09
C HIS A 337 20.26 4.20 -9.82
N ASP A 338 21.32 4.63 -9.16
CA ASP A 338 22.45 3.78 -8.79
C ASP A 338 22.19 2.92 -7.52
N GLY A 339 21.05 3.12 -6.84
CA GLY A 339 20.70 2.46 -5.60
C GLY A 339 21.65 2.75 -4.43
N LYS A 340 22.49 3.77 -4.53
CA LYS A 340 23.53 4.11 -3.55
C LYS A 340 23.49 5.58 -3.14
N THR A 341 23.27 6.48 -4.09
CA THR A 341 23.23 7.92 -3.83
C THR A 341 21.85 8.31 -3.29
N PRO A 342 21.75 8.78 -2.05
CA PRO A 342 20.47 9.29 -1.52
C PRO A 342 19.90 10.44 -2.36
N TYR A 343 18.57 10.56 -2.41
CA TYR A 343 17.93 11.79 -2.84
C TYR A 343 18.28 12.92 -1.85
N ASP A 344 18.06 12.66 -0.56
CA ASP A 344 18.41 13.51 0.55
C ASP A 344 19.12 12.69 1.64
N PRO A 345 20.40 12.96 1.97
CA PRO A 345 21.13 12.25 3.01
C PRO A 345 20.51 12.39 4.41
N GLU A 346 19.81 13.50 4.70
CA GLU A 346 19.16 13.73 6.01
C GLU A 346 17.95 12.80 6.18
N GLU A 347 17.17 12.55 5.12
CA GLU A 347 16.09 11.56 5.14
C GLU A 347 16.64 10.17 5.49
N ILE A 348 17.74 9.76 4.84
CA ILE A 348 18.36 8.45 5.08
C ILE A 348 18.90 8.34 6.50
N ALA A 349 19.53 9.39 7.02
CA ALA A 349 20.00 9.42 8.40
C ALA A 349 18.84 9.28 9.40
N LEU A 350 17.70 9.90 9.11
CA LEU A 350 16.50 9.82 9.95
C LEU A 350 15.88 8.42 9.92
N PHE A 351 15.74 7.79 8.75
CA PHE A 351 15.28 6.40 8.63
C PHE A 351 16.17 5.46 9.46
N LYS A 352 17.49 5.53 9.29
CA LYS A 352 18.44 4.70 10.07
C LYS A 352 18.31 4.94 11.57
N SER A 353 18.20 6.19 11.99
CA SER A 353 18.10 6.54 13.41
C SER A 353 16.84 5.99 14.06
N LEU A 354 15.68 6.20 13.43
CA LEU A 354 14.40 5.73 13.99
C LEU A 354 14.21 4.22 13.82
N GLY A 355 14.67 3.65 12.69
CA GLY A 355 14.66 2.20 12.46
C GLY A 355 15.49 1.41 13.50
N ALA A 356 16.62 1.96 13.93
CA ALA A 356 17.41 1.36 15.00
C ALA A 356 16.68 1.36 16.36
N ARG A 357 15.75 2.29 16.57
CA ARG A 357 14.98 2.51 17.80
C ARG A 357 13.54 2.02 17.73
N LYS A 358 13.18 1.21 16.73
CA LYS A 358 11.78 0.80 16.48
C LYS A 358 11.06 0.12 17.67
N ASN A 359 11.82 -0.41 18.65
CA ASN A 359 11.26 -0.97 19.89
C ASN A 359 10.89 0.11 20.94
N GLU A 360 11.29 1.37 20.72
CA GLU A 360 11.04 2.50 21.62
C GLU A 360 9.83 3.33 21.20
N ALA A 361 9.27 3.05 20.01
CA ALA A 361 8.18 3.84 19.43
C ALA A 361 6.91 3.81 20.30
N GLY A 362 6.19 4.93 20.31
CA GLY A 362 4.93 5.08 21.05
C GLY A 362 5.08 5.44 22.53
N GLY A 363 6.30 5.57 23.04
CA GLY A 363 6.55 5.95 24.44
C GLY A 363 5.87 5.05 25.46
N LYS A 364 6.00 5.40 26.77
CA LYS A 364 5.29 4.73 27.88
C LYS A 364 4.01 5.46 28.28
N GLU A 365 3.33 6.16 27.38
CA GLU A 365 2.04 6.74 27.72
C GLU A 365 1.03 5.61 27.96
N VAL A 366 0.40 5.64 29.13
CA VAL A 366 -0.73 4.76 29.47
C VAL A 366 -1.87 5.14 28.50
N ARG A 367 -2.10 4.29 27.54
CA ARG A 367 -3.20 4.44 26.58
C ARG A 367 -4.53 4.22 27.29
N PRO A 368 -5.57 5.01 26.98
CA PRO A 368 -6.86 4.96 27.66
C PRO A 368 -7.58 3.63 27.46
#